data_f8de1817b23e2829f0678d46ca5884f9
#
_entry.id   f8de1817b23e2829f0678d46ca5884f9
#
_cell.length_a   1.000
_cell.length_b   1.000
_cell.length_c   1.000
_cell.angle_alpha   90.00
_cell.angle_beta   90.00
_cell.angle_gamma   90.00
#
_symmetry.space_group_name_H-M   'P 1'
#
loop_
_entity.id
_entity.type
_entity.pdbx_description
1 polymer ?
#
loop_
_entity_poly.entity_id
_entity_poly.type
_entity_poly.pdbx_seq_one_letter_code
_entity_poly.pdbx_strand_id
1 'polypeptide(L)'
;MSNFNPRPLLTRLFYRLRRDGFALGINEYLAALQAMEGGWGVQDANALKKLLRMLWCHSPEQQGHLEVIFRSISAEERQEQAKPREFPSESPESSSSPKNPPAVSSGEHVTSRVDSPTPVPELSLLPVKSSINLLEHTEDRDFQGYYPISRRYMVYSWRYLRRMVADGREDVLDVEGTIAKVCQQGFFLKPKYSRREQNHADLLLLLDQEGSMTPFHRFTRDLVETAQHDSNIERVRVGYFHNVPPEYVYKDPYLTEKVKFKSILAESDGDTSVLIVSDGGAARGDRRSERFSATAEVLWHIKQHTKLIAWLNPVPSERWQGSTAQFIAHLVPMYPLDPHGLNQAIAQIR
;
A
#
# COMPACT_ATOMS: atom_id res chain seq x y z
N MET A 1 33.30 -1.22 -31.64
CA MET A 1 32.21 -1.84 -30.91
C MET A 1 31.40 -0.71 -30.29
N SER A 2 30.21 -0.44 -30.78
CA SER A 2 29.35 0.65 -30.26
C SER A 2 28.96 0.35 -28.83
N ASN A 3 29.25 1.25 -27.92
CA ASN A 3 29.00 1.13 -26.49
C ASN A 3 27.48 1.34 -26.24
N PHE A 4 26.67 0.33 -26.58
CA PHE A 4 25.22 0.37 -26.36
C PHE A 4 24.94 0.23 -24.86
N ASN A 5 24.38 1.31 -24.26
CA ASN A 5 23.94 1.27 -22.87
C ASN A 5 22.42 1.06 -22.82
N PRO A 6 21.94 -0.13 -22.52
CA PRO A 6 20.51 -0.44 -22.57
C PRO A 6 19.69 0.12 -21.38
N ARG A 7 20.31 0.48 -20.25
CA ARG A 7 19.59 0.94 -19.04
C ARG A 7 18.82 2.25 -19.24
N PRO A 8 19.39 3.33 -19.81
CA PRO A 8 18.63 4.56 -20.02
C PRO A 8 17.44 4.35 -20.97
N LEU A 9 17.66 3.58 -22.05
CA LEU A 9 16.61 3.25 -23.02
C LEU A 9 15.48 2.44 -22.39
N LEU A 10 15.81 1.43 -21.57
CA LEU A 10 14.83 0.66 -20.79
C LEU A 10 13.97 1.57 -19.92
N THR A 11 14.60 2.50 -19.17
CA THR A 11 13.90 3.40 -18.26
C THR A 11 12.96 4.35 -19.03
N ARG A 12 13.41 4.96 -20.13
CA ARG A 12 12.58 5.83 -20.99
C ARG A 12 11.39 5.07 -21.57
N LEU A 13 11.62 3.84 -22.08
CA LEU A 13 10.57 2.96 -22.60
C LEU A 13 9.53 2.60 -21.53
N PHE A 14 9.98 2.25 -20.34
CA PHE A 14 9.10 1.92 -19.23
C PHE A 14 8.13 3.06 -18.90
N TYR A 15 8.66 4.28 -18.72
CA TYR A 15 7.81 5.44 -18.42
C TYR A 15 6.87 5.79 -19.58
N ARG A 16 7.32 5.70 -20.82
CA ARG A 16 6.52 6.03 -22.00
C ARG A 16 5.38 5.03 -22.19
N LEU A 17 5.68 3.73 -22.16
CA LEU A 17 4.69 2.66 -22.29
C LEU A 17 3.64 2.71 -21.18
N ARG A 18 4.08 2.98 -19.96
CA ARG A 18 3.16 3.13 -18.83
C ARG A 18 2.23 4.33 -19.00
N ARG A 19 2.72 5.45 -19.52
CA ARG A 19 1.89 6.62 -19.83
C ARG A 19 0.89 6.33 -20.96
N ASP A 20 1.24 5.47 -21.88
CA ASP A 20 0.40 5.07 -23.02
C ASP A 20 -0.51 3.87 -22.69
N GLY A 21 -0.69 3.54 -21.39
CA GLY A 21 -1.69 2.60 -20.91
C GLY A 21 -1.23 1.13 -20.80
N PHE A 22 0.10 0.87 -20.92
CA PHE A 22 0.61 -0.46 -20.61
C PHE A 22 0.56 -0.75 -19.10
N ALA A 23 0.07 -1.90 -18.73
CA ALA A 23 0.03 -2.36 -17.34
C ALA A 23 1.43 -2.83 -16.88
N LEU A 24 2.40 -1.91 -16.85
CA LEU A 24 3.76 -2.18 -16.41
C LEU A 24 3.97 -1.70 -14.98
N GLY A 25 4.25 -2.62 -14.07
CA GLY A 25 4.64 -2.35 -12.69
C GLY A 25 6.16 -2.40 -12.48
N ILE A 26 6.57 -2.24 -11.24
CA ILE A 26 7.98 -2.33 -10.84
C ILE A 26 8.54 -3.72 -11.08
N ASN A 27 7.70 -4.78 -10.93
CA ASN A 27 8.13 -6.15 -11.12
C ASN A 27 8.53 -6.44 -12.56
N GLU A 28 7.79 -5.91 -13.55
CA GLU A 28 8.11 -6.02 -14.97
C GLU A 28 9.41 -5.28 -15.31
N TYR A 29 9.62 -4.13 -14.66
CA TYR A 29 10.87 -3.38 -14.78
C TYR A 29 12.06 -4.14 -14.17
N LEU A 30 11.89 -4.70 -12.96
CA LEU A 30 12.93 -5.48 -12.30
C LEU A 30 13.23 -6.79 -13.06
N ALA A 31 12.22 -7.46 -13.60
CA ALA A 31 12.39 -8.64 -14.44
C ALA A 31 13.22 -8.33 -15.69
N ALA A 32 12.99 -7.18 -16.32
CA ALA A 32 13.80 -6.72 -17.45
C ALA A 32 15.25 -6.42 -17.05
N LEU A 33 15.47 -5.79 -15.87
CA LEU A 33 16.81 -5.56 -15.34
C LEU A 33 17.55 -6.86 -15.04
N GLN A 34 16.91 -7.83 -14.39
CA GLN A 34 17.48 -9.14 -14.09
C GLN A 34 17.85 -9.91 -15.37
N ALA A 35 16.98 -9.86 -16.37
CA ALA A 35 17.28 -10.46 -17.67
C ALA A 35 18.51 -9.82 -18.34
N MET A 36 18.64 -8.48 -18.22
CA MET A 36 19.81 -7.76 -18.72
C MET A 36 21.09 -8.10 -17.95
N GLU A 37 21.03 -8.27 -16.64
CA GLU A 37 22.12 -8.74 -15.79
C GLU A 37 22.54 -10.17 -16.16
N GLY A 38 21.59 -11.00 -16.58
CA GLY A 38 21.82 -12.33 -17.17
C GLY A 38 22.37 -12.31 -18.61
N GLY A 39 22.65 -11.11 -19.17
CA GLY A 39 23.23 -10.97 -20.52
C GLY A 39 22.21 -10.90 -21.66
N TRP A 40 20.90 -10.88 -21.36
CA TRP A 40 19.84 -10.81 -22.38
C TRP A 40 19.55 -9.36 -22.75
N GLY A 41 19.41 -9.05 -24.06
CA GLY A 41 19.00 -7.72 -24.52
C GLY A 41 20.07 -6.63 -24.39
N VAL A 42 21.31 -6.96 -24.06
CA VAL A 42 22.42 -5.98 -23.87
C VAL A 42 23.28 -5.81 -25.11
N GLN A 43 23.12 -6.64 -26.13
CA GLN A 43 23.96 -6.66 -27.33
C GLN A 43 23.70 -5.45 -28.24
N ASP A 44 22.43 -5.19 -28.49
CA ASP A 44 21.96 -4.08 -29.32
C ASP A 44 20.50 -3.69 -29.00
N ALA A 45 20.04 -2.59 -29.59
CA ALA A 45 18.69 -2.09 -29.41
C ALA A 45 17.61 -3.10 -29.90
N ASN A 46 17.90 -3.92 -30.90
CA ASN A 46 16.95 -4.93 -31.39
C ASN A 46 16.84 -6.13 -30.43
N ALA A 47 17.95 -6.53 -29.82
CA ALA A 47 17.97 -7.56 -28.80
C ALA A 47 17.17 -7.10 -27.55
N LEU A 48 17.32 -5.84 -27.14
CA LEU A 48 16.54 -5.25 -26.06
C LEU A 48 15.04 -5.22 -26.42
N LYS A 49 14.68 -4.75 -27.63
CA LYS A 49 13.29 -4.76 -28.11
C LYS A 49 12.67 -6.13 -28.07
N LYS A 50 13.41 -7.15 -28.52
CA LYS A 50 12.94 -8.56 -28.51
C LYS A 50 12.72 -9.07 -27.09
N LEU A 51 13.59 -8.73 -26.15
CA LEU A 51 13.45 -9.05 -24.74
C LEU A 51 12.19 -8.40 -24.15
N LEU A 52 12.01 -7.09 -24.35
CA LEU A 52 10.87 -6.35 -23.81
C LEU A 52 9.53 -6.81 -24.43
N ARG A 53 9.54 -7.18 -25.71
CA ARG A 53 8.37 -7.76 -26.35
C ARG A 53 7.93 -9.06 -25.69
N MET A 54 8.87 -9.90 -25.25
CA MET A 54 8.56 -11.14 -24.53
C MET A 54 8.11 -10.91 -23.08
N LEU A 55 8.70 -9.92 -22.39
CA LEU A 55 8.42 -9.67 -20.97
C LEU A 55 7.19 -8.78 -20.74
N TRP A 56 6.93 -7.79 -21.63
CA TRP A 56 5.97 -6.73 -21.40
C TRP A 56 4.73 -6.78 -22.30
N CYS A 57 4.71 -7.62 -23.33
CA CYS A 57 3.60 -7.69 -24.26
C CYS A 57 2.86 -9.02 -24.17
N HIS A 58 1.56 -8.94 -23.87
CA HIS A 58 0.67 -10.11 -23.76
C HIS A 58 -0.29 -10.25 -24.95
N SER A 59 -0.31 -9.27 -25.87
CA SER A 59 -1.15 -9.29 -27.07
C SER A 59 -0.40 -8.81 -28.31
N PRO A 60 -0.84 -9.20 -29.55
CA PRO A 60 -0.25 -8.68 -30.79
C PRO A 60 -0.37 -7.16 -30.92
N GLU A 61 -1.44 -6.57 -30.41
CA GLU A 61 -1.66 -5.12 -30.43
C GLU A 61 -0.63 -4.40 -29.55
N GLN A 62 -0.36 -4.91 -28.36
CA GLN A 62 0.69 -4.37 -27.48
C GLN A 62 2.07 -4.48 -28.10
N GLN A 63 2.35 -5.55 -28.85
CA GLN A 63 3.62 -5.70 -29.57
C GLN A 63 3.80 -4.64 -30.65
N GLY A 64 2.73 -4.35 -31.41
CA GLY A 64 2.72 -3.26 -32.41
C GLY A 64 2.93 -1.89 -31.77
N HIS A 65 2.27 -1.63 -30.65
CA HIS A 65 2.38 -0.37 -29.91
C HIS A 65 3.79 -0.17 -29.33
N LEU A 66 4.36 -1.21 -28.70
CA LEU A 66 5.75 -1.19 -28.23
C LEU A 66 6.72 -0.87 -29.37
N GLU A 67 6.50 -1.42 -30.57
CA GLU A 67 7.39 -1.18 -31.71
C GLU A 67 7.37 0.26 -32.18
N VAL A 68 6.18 0.90 -32.21
CA VAL A 68 6.05 2.32 -32.56
C VAL A 68 6.78 3.21 -31.56
N ILE A 69 6.56 2.97 -30.26
CA ILE A 69 7.19 3.75 -29.18
C ILE A 69 8.70 3.53 -29.15
N PHE A 70 9.15 2.29 -29.31
CA PHE A 70 10.58 1.97 -29.38
C PHE A 70 11.28 2.71 -30.52
N ARG A 71 10.64 2.77 -31.69
CA ARG A 71 11.17 3.47 -32.86
C ARG A 71 11.26 5.00 -32.62
N SER A 72 10.26 5.59 -31.96
CA SER A 72 10.26 7.03 -31.65
C SER A 72 11.40 7.39 -30.69
N ILE A 73 11.57 6.63 -29.59
CA ILE A 73 12.62 6.89 -28.60
C ILE A 73 14.02 6.66 -29.19
N SER A 74 14.18 5.61 -30.00
CA SER A 74 15.47 5.33 -30.67
C SER A 74 15.83 6.39 -31.72
N ALA A 75 14.85 7.06 -32.32
CA ALA A 75 15.09 8.20 -33.22
C ALA A 75 15.48 9.45 -32.45
N GLU A 76 14.85 9.73 -31.31
CA GLU A 76 15.19 10.84 -30.41
C GLU A 76 16.63 10.72 -29.88
N GLU A 77 17.06 9.52 -29.45
CA GLU A 77 18.43 9.29 -28.98
C GLU A 77 19.48 9.50 -30.08
N ARG A 78 19.18 9.14 -31.31
CA ARG A 78 20.09 9.42 -32.45
C ARG A 78 20.20 10.90 -32.74
N GLN A 79 19.14 11.68 -32.57
CA GLN A 79 19.17 13.14 -32.76
C GLN A 79 19.89 13.85 -31.61
N GLU A 80 19.75 13.37 -30.35
CA GLU A 80 20.51 13.92 -29.22
C GLU A 80 22.02 13.67 -29.33
N GLN A 81 22.44 12.51 -29.87
CA GLN A 81 23.84 12.20 -30.10
C GLN A 81 24.46 12.96 -31.29
N ALA A 82 23.63 13.47 -32.22
CA ALA A 82 24.07 14.23 -33.39
C ALA A 82 24.21 15.74 -33.12
N LYS A 83 23.76 16.26 -31.96
CA LYS A 83 24.01 17.66 -31.58
C LYS A 83 25.38 17.80 -30.97
N PRO A 84 26.27 18.74 -31.55
CA PRO A 84 27.56 19.04 -30.94
C PRO A 84 27.36 19.60 -29.54
N ARG A 85 28.06 19.07 -28.55
CA ARG A 85 28.13 19.63 -27.21
C ARG A 85 28.93 20.94 -27.30
N GLU A 86 28.22 22.07 -27.34
CA GLU A 86 28.83 23.35 -27.01
C GLU A 86 29.08 23.37 -25.49
N PHE A 87 30.35 23.37 -25.14
CA PHE A 87 30.81 23.68 -23.80
C PHE A 87 30.66 25.19 -23.58
N PRO A 88 30.07 25.68 -22.50
CA PRO A 88 30.19 27.06 -22.10
C PRO A 88 31.60 27.28 -21.55
N SER A 89 32.42 28.08 -22.26
CA SER A 89 33.65 28.62 -21.72
C SER A 89 33.32 29.66 -20.65
N GLU A 90 33.78 29.41 -19.46
CA GLU A 90 33.91 30.42 -18.41
C GLU A 90 34.93 31.48 -18.83
N SER A 91 34.61 32.75 -18.68
CA SER A 91 35.52 33.78 -18.15
C SER A 91 34.78 35.09 -17.82
N PRO A 92 35.31 35.88 -16.88
CA PRO A 92 34.52 36.57 -15.87
C PRO A 92 34.48 38.11 -16.00
N GLU A 93 33.66 38.72 -15.13
CA GLU A 93 33.67 40.07 -14.60
C GLU A 93 33.29 41.28 -15.52
N SER A 94 32.22 41.97 -15.20
CA SER A 94 32.23 43.16 -14.35
C SER A 94 30.90 43.93 -14.36
N SER A 95 30.47 44.21 -13.15
CA SER A 95 29.78 45.41 -12.61
C SER A 95 28.87 46.28 -13.48
N SER A 96 27.61 46.43 -13.09
CA SER A 96 26.98 47.64 -12.52
C SER A 96 25.46 47.70 -12.70
N SER A 97 24.80 47.85 -11.57
CA SER A 97 23.39 48.28 -11.39
C SER A 97 23.27 49.80 -11.69
N PRO A 98 22.13 50.46 -11.49
CA PRO A 98 20.71 50.13 -11.81
C PRO A 98 20.01 51.32 -12.51
N LYS A 99 18.76 51.17 -12.96
CA LYS A 99 17.76 52.24 -12.94
C LYS A 99 16.39 51.78 -13.41
N ASN A 100 15.46 51.97 -12.54
CA ASN A 100 14.02 51.92 -12.69
C ASN A 100 13.44 53.22 -13.29
N PRO A 101 12.12 53.41 -13.41
CA PRO A 101 11.27 53.42 -14.61
C PRO A 101 10.77 54.82 -14.99
N PRO A 102 9.82 55.03 -15.84
CA PRO A 102 8.41 55.28 -15.54
C PRO A 102 7.40 54.83 -16.64
N ALA A 103 6.26 54.39 -16.29
CA ALA A 103 4.92 54.91 -16.04
C ALA A 103 4.22 55.66 -17.21
N VAL A 104 2.92 55.23 -17.39
CA VAL A 104 1.70 55.98 -17.79
C VAL A 104 1.49 56.22 -19.30
N SER A 105 0.38 55.75 -19.90
CA SER A 105 -0.98 56.28 -19.90
C SER A 105 -1.80 55.63 -21.04
N SER A 106 -3.00 55.20 -20.71
CA SER A 106 -4.33 55.78 -21.08
C SER A 106 -4.75 55.84 -22.54
N GLY A 107 -5.95 55.38 -22.81
CA GLY A 107 -6.81 55.84 -23.88
C GLY A 107 -7.53 54.68 -24.59
N GLU A 108 -8.69 54.35 -24.20
CA GLU A 108 -10.06 54.71 -24.61
C GLU A 108 -10.55 54.07 -25.92
N HIS A 109 -11.69 53.32 -25.72
CA HIS A 109 -12.91 53.27 -26.52
C HIS A 109 -12.89 53.00 -28.01
N VAL A 110 -13.72 52.03 -28.45
CA VAL A 110 -15.01 52.23 -29.14
C VAL A 110 -15.65 50.90 -29.51
N THR A 111 -16.79 50.67 -28.94
CA THR A 111 -18.10 50.11 -29.37
C THR A 111 -18.26 49.29 -30.68
N SER A 112 -19.05 48.24 -30.48
CA SER A 112 -20.21 47.77 -31.27
C SER A 112 -19.99 46.96 -32.55
N ARG A 113 -20.44 45.73 -32.58
CA ARG A 113 -21.70 45.32 -33.18
C ARG A 113 -22.00 43.82 -32.99
N VAL A 114 -23.22 43.65 -32.63
CA VAL A 114 -24.03 42.42 -32.61
C VAL A 114 -24.13 41.86 -34.04
N ASP A 115 -23.97 40.54 -34.20
CA ASP A 115 -24.76 39.78 -35.14
C ASP A 115 -24.89 38.31 -34.72
N SER A 116 -26.04 37.88 -34.76
CA SER A 116 -26.91 36.73 -34.54
C SER A 116 -26.34 35.31 -34.64
N PRO A 117 -27.09 34.34 -34.08
CA PRO A 117 -26.59 33.05 -33.69
C PRO A 117 -26.64 32.00 -34.82
N THR A 118 -25.58 31.26 -34.93
CA THR A 118 -25.56 30.01 -35.71
C THR A 118 -26.11 28.85 -34.83
N PRO A 119 -26.94 27.98 -35.38
CA PRO A 119 -27.58 26.92 -34.58
C PRO A 119 -26.57 25.85 -34.16
N VAL A 120 -26.60 25.59 -32.87
CA VAL A 120 -25.88 24.48 -32.24
C VAL A 120 -26.58 23.18 -32.65
N PRO A 121 -25.90 22.16 -33.17
CA PRO A 121 -26.53 20.85 -33.39
C PRO A 121 -26.85 20.21 -32.02
N GLU A 122 -28.12 19.86 -31.85
CA GLU A 122 -28.60 19.02 -30.76
C GLU A 122 -27.82 17.70 -30.74
N LEU A 123 -26.90 17.60 -29.77
CA LEU A 123 -26.32 16.33 -29.42
C LEU A 123 -27.37 15.51 -28.68
N SER A 124 -27.94 14.56 -29.39
CA SER A 124 -28.72 13.46 -28.82
C SER A 124 -27.97 12.87 -27.64
N LEU A 125 -28.55 13.03 -26.47
CA LEU A 125 -28.11 12.34 -25.25
C LEU A 125 -28.36 10.84 -25.43
N LEU A 126 -27.39 10.13 -25.99
CA LEU A 126 -27.31 8.71 -25.81
C LEU A 126 -27.05 8.44 -24.33
N PRO A 127 -27.74 7.49 -23.68
CA PRO A 127 -27.49 7.16 -22.29
C PRO A 127 -26.05 6.69 -22.18
N VAL A 128 -25.22 7.51 -21.55
CA VAL A 128 -23.88 7.12 -21.12
C VAL A 128 -24.10 6.02 -20.08
N LYS A 129 -24.01 4.76 -20.51
CA LYS A 129 -23.82 3.67 -19.57
C LYS A 129 -22.55 4.00 -18.81
N SER A 130 -22.71 4.32 -17.54
CA SER A 130 -21.59 4.63 -16.65
C SER A 130 -20.57 3.50 -16.73
N SER A 131 -19.39 3.81 -17.22
CA SER A 131 -18.23 2.92 -17.31
C SER A 131 -17.65 2.55 -15.93
N ILE A 132 -18.36 2.88 -14.85
CA ILE A 132 -17.93 2.63 -13.47
C ILE A 132 -17.87 1.12 -13.14
N ASN A 133 -18.77 0.31 -13.75
CA ASN A 133 -18.76 -1.14 -13.54
C ASN A 133 -17.70 -1.91 -14.34
N LEU A 134 -17.05 -1.27 -15.34
CA LEU A 134 -15.94 -1.90 -16.06
C LEU A 134 -14.60 -1.71 -15.35
N LEU A 135 -14.47 -0.65 -14.55
CA LEU A 135 -13.24 -0.39 -13.79
C LEU A 135 -13.07 -1.34 -12.59
N GLU A 136 -14.19 -1.77 -11.96
CA GLU A 136 -14.11 -2.71 -10.83
C GLU A 136 -13.68 -4.13 -11.21
N HIS A 137 -13.94 -4.56 -12.46
CA HIS A 137 -13.58 -5.92 -12.91
C HIS A 137 -12.21 -6.02 -13.59
N THR A 138 -11.65 -4.92 -14.07
CA THR A 138 -10.30 -4.90 -14.67
C THR A 138 -9.21 -4.66 -13.64
N GLU A 139 -9.52 -3.98 -12.53
CA GLU A 139 -8.55 -3.71 -11.46
C GLU A 139 -8.12 -4.97 -10.70
N ASP A 140 -8.94 -6.02 -10.67
CA ASP A 140 -8.65 -7.23 -9.88
C ASP A 140 -7.59 -8.15 -10.49
N ARG A 141 -7.26 -8.00 -11.77
CA ARG A 141 -6.26 -8.87 -12.43
C ARG A 141 -4.87 -8.27 -12.55
N ASP A 142 -4.77 -6.95 -12.68
CA ASP A 142 -3.51 -6.29 -13.04
C ASP A 142 -2.65 -5.87 -11.83
N PHE A 143 -3.25 -5.77 -10.63
CA PHE A 143 -2.53 -5.38 -9.42
C PHE A 143 -2.15 -6.53 -8.49
N GLN A 144 -2.44 -7.78 -8.83
CA GLN A 144 -2.06 -8.93 -8.00
C GLN A 144 -0.55 -9.07 -7.79
N GLY A 145 0.29 -8.49 -8.66
CA GLY A 145 1.74 -8.46 -8.49
C GLY A 145 2.27 -7.48 -7.45
N TYR A 146 1.46 -6.54 -6.97
CA TYR A 146 1.89 -5.47 -6.05
C TYR A 146 1.59 -5.77 -4.57
N TYR A 147 0.90 -6.89 -4.30
CA TYR A 147 0.54 -7.24 -2.92
C TYR A 147 1.64 -8.06 -2.26
N PRO A 148 2.23 -7.57 -1.18
CA PRO A 148 3.23 -8.34 -0.44
C PRO A 148 2.64 -9.60 0.19
N ILE A 149 1.32 -9.63 0.44
CA ILE A 149 0.63 -10.73 1.12
C ILE A 149 -0.68 -11.03 0.41
N SER A 150 -0.90 -12.28 0.00
CA SER A 150 -2.16 -12.69 -0.60
C SER A 150 -3.29 -12.78 0.44
N ARG A 151 -4.55 -12.54 0.03
CA ARG A 151 -5.74 -12.69 0.88
C ARG A 151 -5.80 -14.07 1.56
N ARG A 152 -5.50 -15.13 0.82
CA ARG A 152 -5.45 -16.50 1.36
C ARG A 152 -4.44 -16.65 2.50
N TYR A 153 -3.29 -16.00 2.38
CA TYR A 153 -2.27 -16.02 3.41
C TYR A 153 -2.71 -15.26 4.67
N MET A 154 -3.39 -14.12 4.50
CA MET A 154 -3.97 -13.37 5.63
C MET A 154 -4.97 -14.23 6.41
N VAL A 155 -5.91 -14.88 5.71
CA VAL A 155 -6.89 -15.80 6.32
C VAL A 155 -6.19 -16.92 7.10
N TYR A 156 -5.13 -17.49 6.52
CA TYR A 156 -4.34 -18.51 7.19
C TYR A 156 -3.65 -17.96 8.44
N SER A 157 -3.07 -16.78 8.34
CA SER A 157 -2.38 -16.12 9.46
C SER A 157 -3.30 -15.80 10.62
N TRP A 158 -4.53 -15.32 10.36
CA TRP A 158 -5.53 -15.04 11.39
C TRP A 158 -5.92 -16.28 12.23
N ARG A 159 -5.79 -17.49 11.67
CA ARG A 159 -6.06 -18.73 12.41
C ARG A 159 -5.12 -18.97 13.58
N TYR A 160 -3.95 -18.30 13.59
CA TYR A 160 -3.02 -18.37 14.71
C TYR A 160 -3.41 -17.44 15.86
N LEU A 161 -4.24 -16.42 15.61
CA LEU A 161 -4.77 -15.57 16.66
C LEU A 161 -5.94 -16.30 17.36
N ARG A 162 -5.60 -17.06 18.39
CA ARG A 162 -6.55 -17.90 19.10
C ARG A 162 -6.40 -17.73 20.59
N ARG A 163 -7.55 -17.57 21.25
CA ARG A 163 -7.68 -17.63 22.68
C ARG A 163 -8.76 -18.65 23.01
N MET A 164 -8.37 -19.90 23.18
CA MET A 164 -9.30 -20.99 23.42
C MET A 164 -9.71 -20.98 24.89
N VAL A 165 -11.00 -20.82 25.16
CA VAL A 165 -11.61 -20.86 26.50
C VAL A 165 -12.71 -21.94 26.52
N ALA A 166 -12.70 -22.77 27.55
CA ALA A 166 -13.69 -23.83 27.72
C ALA A 166 -14.98 -23.29 28.37
N ASP A 167 -15.77 -22.52 27.61
CA ASP A 167 -17.03 -21.93 28.05
C ASP A 167 -18.27 -22.34 27.23
N GLY A 168 -18.06 -23.13 26.18
CA GLY A 168 -19.14 -23.71 25.38
C GLY A 168 -19.99 -24.72 26.12
N ARG A 169 -20.87 -25.42 25.37
CA ARG A 169 -21.71 -26.49 25.92
C ARG A 169 -20.85 -27.65 26.42
N GLU A 170 -21.32 -28.33 27.46
CA GLU A 170 -20.70 -29.56 27.96
C GLU A 170 -21.13 -30.75 27.09
N ASP A 171 -20.61 -30.82 25.88
CA ASP A 171 -20.95 -31.84 24.87
C ASP A 171 -19.73 -32.57 24.31
N VAL A 172 -18.54 -32.22 24.75
CA VAL A 172 -17.27 -32.89 24.34
C VAL A 172 -16.97 -34.02 25.32
N LEU A 173 -16.89 -35.26 24.83
CA LEU A 173 -16.55 -36.42 25.65
C LEU A 173 -15.11 -36.27 26.21
N ASP A 174 -15.01 -36.16 27.54
CA ASP A 174 -13.75 -36.18 28.28
C ASP A 174 -13.36 -37.64 28.54
N VAL A 175 -12.59 -38.21 27.59
CA VAL A 175 -12.16 -39.63 27.65
C VAL A 175 -11.26 -39.87 28.85
N GLU A 176 -10.28 -39.01 29.09
CA GLU A 176 -9.35 -39.14 30.21
C GLU A 176 -10.05 -39.04 31.56
N GLY A 177 -10.88 -38.03 31.72
CA GLY A 177 -11.66 -37.87 32.95
C GLY A 177 -12.68 -38.97 33.14
N THR A 178 -13.24 -39.58 32.07
CA THR A 178 -14.13 -40.75 32.14
C THR A 178 -13.37 -42.00 32.62
N ILE A 179 -12.17 -42.26 32.03
CA ILE A 179 -11.33 -43.38 32.45
C ILE A 179 -10.87 -43.22 33.92
N ALA A 180 -10.40 -42.03 34.30
CA ALA A 180 -9.98 -41.77 35.68
C ALA A 180 -11.11 -42.03 36.66
N LYS A 181 -12.33 -41.61 36.31
CA LYS A 181 -13.52 -41.86 37.15
C LYS A 181 -13.87 -43.34 37.23
N VAL A 182 -13.79 -44.08 36.12
CA VAL A 182 -14.01 -45.54 36.11
C VAL A 182 -12.96 -46.26 36.96
N CYS A 183 -11.70 -45.88 36.88
CA CYS A 183 -10.63 -46.45 37.68
C CYS A 183 -10.84 -46.19 39.18
N GLN A 184 -11.32 -45.02 39.56
CA GLN A 184 -11.62 -44.69 40.96
C GLN A 184 -12.84 -45.44 41.50
N GLN A 185 -13.88 -45.61 40.69
CA GLN A 185 -15.14 -46.21 41.09
C GLN A 185 -15.18 -47.74 40.92
N GLY A 186 -14.26 -48.28 40.10
CA GLY A 186 -14.22 -49.70 39.78
C GLY A 186 -15.23 -50.16 38.70
N PHE A 187 -16.09 -49.29 38.24
CA PHE A 187 -17.11 -49.60 37.22
C PHE A 187 -17.51 -48.34 36.41
N PHE A 188 -18.04 -48.54 35.21
CA PHE A 188 -18.51 -47.47 34.33
C PHE A 188 -19.99 -47.15 34.66
N LEU A 189 -20.27 -45.89 34.99
CA LEU A 189 -21.64 -45.41 35.20
C LEU A 189 -22.14 -44.58 34.02
N LYS A 190 -21.38 -43.50 33.73
CA LYS A 190 -21.70 -42.56 32.67
C LYS A 190 -20.44 -41.83 32.21
N PRO A 191 -20.37 -41.45 30.94
CA PRO A 191 -19.25 -40.65 30.45
C PRO A 191 -19.21 -39.28 31.13
N LYS A 192 -18.02 -38.73 31.26
CA LYS A 192 -17.80 -37.34 31.66
C LYS A 192 -17.67 -36.48 30.41
N TYR A 193 -18.34 -35.34 30.44
CA TYR A 193 -18.24 -34.36 29.37
C TYR A 193 -17.48 -33.15 29.86
N SER A 194 -16.74 -32.52 28.96
CA SER A 194 -16.06 -31.23 29.12
C SER A 194 -16.78 -30.17 28.29
N ARG A 195 -16.53 -28.92 28.64
CA ARG A 195 -17.04 -27.80 27.86
C ARG A 195 -16.28 -27.70 26.55
N ARG A 196 -17.01 -27.38 25.50
CA ARG A 196 -16.41 -27.09 24.18
C ARG A 196 -15.57 -25.83 24.30
N GLU A 197 -14.36 -25.88 23.78
CA GLU A 197 -13.50 -24.69 23.65
C GLU A 197 -14.03 -23.78 22.55
N GLN A 198 -14.13 -22.47 22.84
CA GLN A 198 -14.46 -21.41 21.90
C GLN A 198 -13.30 -20.45 21.81
N ASN A 199 -13.15 -19.79 20.63
CA ASN A 199 -12.09 -18.81 20.43
C ASN A 199 -12.58 -17.43 20.85
N HIS A 200 -12.13 -16.92 21.99
CA HIS A 200 -12.45 -15.60 22.53
C HIS A 200 -11.39 -14.54 22.16
N ALA A 201 -10.72 -14.68 21.05
CA ALA A 201 -9.79 -13.65 20.60
C ALA A 201 -10.52 -12.34 20.29
N ASP A 202 -10.01 -11.23 20.80
CA ASP A 202 -10.46 -9.86 20.53
C ASP A 202 -9.33 -9.09 19.83
N LEU A 203 -9.61 -8.55 18.65
CA LEU A 203 -8.63 -7.86 17.82
C LEU A 203 -9.06 -6.41 17.57
N LEU A 204 -8.18 -5.49 17.91
CA LEU A 204 -8.26 -4.07 17.52
C LEU A 204 -7.25 -3.78 16.40
N LEU A 205 -7.77 -3.49 15.20
CA LEU A 205 -6.99 -3.03 14.05
C LEU A 205 -6.97 -1.50 14.01
N LEU A 206 -5.80 -0.89 14.04
CA LEU A 206 -5.60 0.54 13.87
C LEU A 206 -4.86 0.81 12.55
N LEU A 207 -5.54 1.44 11.60
CA LEU A 207 -5.10 1.56 10.22
C LEU A 207 -4.87 3.01 9.84
N ASP A 208 -3.64 3.34 9.47
CA ASP A 208 -3.30 4.65 8.92
C ASP A 208 -3.81 4.76 7.48
N GLN A 209 -4.46 5.88 7.18
CA GLN A 209 -5.04 6.18 5.87
C GLN A 209 -4.41 7.45 5.29
N GLU A 210 -4.57 7.61 3.98
CA GLU A 210 -4.08 8.77 3.23
C GLU A 210 -2.56 8.94 3.14
N GLY A 211 -2.12 9.93 2.40
CA GLY A 211 -0.71 10.27 2.23
C GLY A 211 0.13 9.09 1.73
N SER A 212 1.15 8.72 2.50
CA SER A 212 2.06 7.61 2.18
C SER A 212 1.40 6.23 2.22
N MET A 213 0.25 6.10 2.88
CA MET A 213 -0.51 4.85 2.98
C MET A 213 -1.45 4.61 1.79
N THR A 214 -1.69 5.61 0.94
CA THR A 214 -2.59 5.50 -0.23
C THR A 214 -2.30 4.27 -1.12
N PRO A 215 -1.05 3.90 -1.43
CA PRO A 215 -0.77 2.71 -2.24
C PRO A 215 -1.16 1.39 -1.56
N PHE A 216 -1.39 1.40 -0.25
CA PHE A 216 -1.68 0.21 0.56
C PHE A 216 -3.15 0.09 0.96
N HIS A 217 -4.03 0.98 0.48
CA HIS A 217 -5.46 0.98 0.85
C HIS A 217 -6.17 -0.34 0.53
N ARG A 218 -5.85 -0.96 -0.59
CA ARG A 218 -6.42 -2.26 -0.93
C ARG A 218 -5.95 -3.33 0.06
N PHE A 219 -4.65 -3.35 0.37
CA PHE A 219 -4.10 -4.27 1.35
C PHE A 219 -4.78 -4.10 2.72
N THR A 220 -4.91 -2.86 3.23
CA THR A 220 -5.56 -2.61 4.51
C THR A 220 -7.02 -3.02 4.51
N ARG A 221 -7.74 -2.83 3.39
CA ARG A 221 -9.10 -3.32 3.21
C ARG A 221 -9.16 -4.86 3.26
N ASP A 222 -8.31 -5.55 2.49
CA ASP A 222 -8.26 -7.02 2.50
C ASP A 222 -7.90 -7.57 3.89
N LEU A 223 -7.01 -6.87 4.61
CA LEU A 223 -6.63 -7.24 5.98
C LEU A 223 -7.84 -7.15 6.93
N VAL A 224 -8.64 -6.08 6.84
CA VAL A 224 -9.87 -5.91 7.61
C VAL A 224 -10.92 -6.95 7.25
N GLU A 225 -11.22 -7.10 5.96
CA GLU A 225 -12.24 -8.05 5.49
C GLU A 225 -11.91 -9.47 5.89
N THR A 226 -10.65 -9.90 5.75
CA THR A 226 -10.23 -11.25 6.14
C THR A 226 -10.26 -11.45 7.64
N ALA A 227 -9.97 -10.42 8.44
CA ALA A 227 -10.10 -10.50 9.89
C ALA A 227 -11.57 -10.58 10.34
N GLN A 228 -12.46 -9.77 9.73
CA GLN A 228 -13.88 -9.69 10.12
C GLN A 228 -14.73 -10.87 9.62
N HIS A 229 -14.46 -11.34 8.40
CA HIS A 229 -15.37 -12.29 7.73
C HIS A 229 -14.78 -13.68 7.51
N ASP A 230 -13.46 -13.78 7.33
CA ASP A 230 -12.81 -15.03 6.96
C ASP A 230 -12.00 -15.65 8.12
N SER A 231 -11.95 -14.99 9.28
CA SER A 231 -11.29 -15.48 10.49
C SER A 231 -12.28 -16.07 11.51
N ASN A 232 -11.75 -16.80 12.47
CA ASN A 232 -12.51 -17.29 13.62
C ASN A 232 -12.30 -16.41 14.88
N ILE A 233 -11.97 -15.14 14.69
CA ILE A 233 -11.80 -14.16 15.75
C ILE A 233 -13.20 -13.74 16.21
N GLU A 234 -13.47 -13.79 17.51
CA GLU A 234 -14.81 -13.50 18.03
C GLU A 234 -15.21 -12.05 17.81
N ARG A 235 -14.28 -11.13 18.10
CA ARG A 235 -14.53 -9.69 17.98
C ARG A 235 -13.38 -9.00 17.24
N VAL A 236 -13.72 -8.32 16.15
CA VAL A 236 -12.77 -7.49 15.38
C VAL A 236 -13.27 -6.06 15.37
N ARG A 237 -12.52 -5.17 15.99
CA ARG A 237 -12.75 -3.73 15.98
C ARG A 237 -11.75 -3.05 15.08
N VAL A 238 -12.19 -2.03 14.34
CA VAL A 238 -11.35 -1.31 13.39
C VAL A 238 -11.41 0.19 13.68
N GLY A 239 -10.27 0.82 13.73
CA GLY A 239 -10.14 2.27 13.80
C GLY A 239 -9.21 2.79 12.71
N TYR A 240 -9.72 3.70 11.90
CA TYR A 240 -8.93 4.38 10.88
C TYR A 240 -8.43 5.71 11.41
N PHE A 241 -7.23 6.10 11.01
CA PHE A 241 -6.66 7.39 11.41
C PHE A 241 -5.76 7.95 10.31
N HIS A 242 -5.33 9.19 10.45
CA HIS A 242 -4.33 9.79 9.56
C HIS A 242 -3.11 10.23 10.36
N ASN A 243 -1.93 9.70 9.99
CA ASN A 243 -0.62 9.93 10.61
C ASN A 243 -0.50 9.46 12.09
N VAL A 244 -1.29 10.00 12.99
CA VAL A 244 -1.31 9.64 14.43
C VAL A 244 -2.76 9.71 14.91
N PRO A 245 -3.26 8.72 15.66
CA PRO A 245 -4.60 8.77 16.24
C PRO A 245 -4.58 9.59 17.56
N PRO A 246 -4.86 10.92 17.58
CA PRO A 246 -4.70 11.68 18.79
C PRO A 246 -5.88 11.48 19.77
N GLU A 247 -7.03 12.04 19.44
CA GLU A 247 -8.24 11.95 20.26
C GLU A 247 -9.33 11.10 19.63
N TYR A 248 -9.34 11.04 18.30
CA TYR A 248 -10.39 10.40 17.51
C TYR A 248 -9.79 9.43 16.51
N VAL A 249 -10.47 8.33 16.31
CA VAL A 249 -10.32 7.44 15.19
C VAL A 249 -11.64 7.42 14.42
N TYR A 250 -11.63 6.85 13.23
CA TYR A 250 -12.79 6.80 12.37
C TYR A 250 -13.21 5.34 12.19
N LYS A 251 -14.51 5.09 12.06
CA LYS A 251 -15.02 3.74 11.79
C LYS A 251 -14.89 3.33 10.33
N ASP A 252 -14.74 4.31 9.46
CA ASP A 252 -14.72 4.13 8.01
C ASP A 252 -13.37 4.59 7.40
N PRO A 253 -12.95 3.99 6.27
CA PRO A 253 -11.68 4.32 5.62
C PRO A 253 -11.67 5.70 4.95
N TYR A 254 -12.82 6.37 4.83
CA TYR A 254 -12.94 7.73 4.27
C TYR A 254 -12.81 8.82 5.33
N LEU A 255 -12.59 8.44 6.59
CA LEU A 255 -12.39 9.33 7.73
C LEU A 255 -13.59 10.26 7.98
N THR A 256 -14.83 9.76 7.84
CA THR A 256 -16.06 10.54 8.01
C THR A 256 -16.68 10.37 9.38
N GLU A 257 -16.78 9.15 9.92
CA GLU A 257 -17.44 8.84 11.18
C GLU A 257 -16.44 8.79 12.34
N LYS A 258 -16.36 9.88 13.10
CA LYS A 258 -15.45 10.04 14.25
C LYS A 258 -15.93 9.32 15.49
N VAL A 259 -15.01 8.62 16.16
CA VAL A 259 -15.21 7.99 17.47
C VAL A 259 -14.05 8.38 18.38
N LYS A 260 -14.36 8.64 19.65
CA LYS A 260 -13.31 8.91 20.63
C LYS A 260 -12.40 7.70 20.80
N PHE A 261 -11.11 7.89 20.65
CA PHE A 261 -10.14 6.81 20.80
C PHE A 261 -10.20 6.16 22.18
N LYS A 262 -10.37 6.95 23.23
CA LYS A 262 -10.58 6.47 24.61
C LYS A 262 -11.79 5.56 24.75
N SER A 263 -12.86 5.78 23.98
CA SER A 263 -14.04 4.90 24.02
C SER A 263 -13.75 3.52 23.45
N ILE A 264 -12.96 3.43 22.37
CA ILE A 264 -12.54 2.16 21.81
C ILE A 264 -11.59 1.41 22.76
N LEU A 265 -10.67 2.15 23.40
CA LEU A 265 -9.77 1.55 24.39
C LEU A 265 -10.48 1.12 25.67
N ALA A 266 -11.54 1.82 26.09
CA ALA A 266 -12.31 1.41 27.26
C ALA A 266 -13.03 0.06 27.09
N GLU A 267 -13.29 -0.35 25.84
CA GLU A 267 -13.81 -1.69 25.50
C GLU A 267 -12.70 -2.75 25.38
N SER A 268 -11.43 -2.38 25.53
CA SER A 268 -10.26 -3.25 25.43
C SER A 268 -9.83 -3.68 26.83
N ASP A 269 -9.42 -4.92 26.96
CA ASP A 269 -8.89 -5.53 28.17
C ASP A 269 -7.43 -5.99 27.99
N GLY A 270 -6.87 -6.63 29.02
CA GLY A 270 -5.50 -7.13 28.98
C GLY A 270 -5.23 -8.19 27.90
N ASP A 271 -6.29 -8.78 27.36
CA ASP A 271 -6.30 -9.88 26.43
C ASP A 271 -6.66 -9.42 25.00
N THR A 272 -6.97 -8.14 24.84
CA THR A 272 -7.21 -7.53 23.52
C THR A 272 -5.90 -7.43 22.75
N SER A 273 -5.85 -8.04 21.58
CA SER A 273 -4.73 -7.96 20.63
C SER A 273 -4.84 -6.67 19.82
N VAL A 274 -3.77 -5.87 19.76
CA VAL A 274 -3.75 -4.62 19.00
C VAL A 274 -2.72 -4.71 17.86
N LEU A 275 -3.19 -4.53 16.63
CA LEU A 275 -2.33 -4.46 15.45
C LEU A 275 -2.45 -3.09 14.78
N ILE A 276 -1.34 -2.38 14.70
CA ILE A 276 -1.24 -1.07 14.04
C ILE A 276 -0.62 -1.26 12.66
N VAL A 277 -1.19 -0.65 11.64
CA VAL A 277 -0.65 -0.65 10.27
C VAL A 277 -0.43 0.79 9.83
N SER A 278 0.83 1.22 9.77
CA SER A 278 1.23 2.56 9.35
C SER A 278 2.72 2.58 8.97
N ASP A 279 3.11 3.52 8.11
CA ASP A 279 4.52 3.74 7.77
C ASP A 279 5.33 4.36 8.93
N GLY A 280 4.67 4.85 9.98
CA GLY A 280 5.32 5.49 11.12
C GLY A 280 6.25 6.66 10.75
N GLY A 281 6.06 7.25 9.55
CA GLY A 281 6.91 8.30 8.99
C GLY A 281 8.13 7.81 8.21
N ALA A 282 8.28 6.50 7.99
CA ALA A 282 9.40 5.95 7.25
C ALA A 282 9.43 6.35 5.77
N ALA A 283 8.26 6.53 5.15
CA ALA A 283 8.17 6.89 3.73
C ALA A 283 8.76 8.28 3.42
N ARG A 284 8.68 9.21 4.37
CA ARG A 284 9.17 10.59 4.21
C ARG A 284 10.61 10.78 4.67
N GLY A 285 11.17 9.82 5.41
CA GLY A 285 12.53 9.90 5.95
C GLY A 285 12.76 11.05 6.94
N ASP A 286 11.69 11.63 7.50
CA ASP A 286 11.74 12.84 8.29
C ASP A 286 11.62 12.53 9.80
N ARG A 287 12.48 13.16 10.60
CA ARG A 287 12.45 13.09 12.07
C ARG A 287 11.58 14.22 12.60
N ARG A 288 10.29 13.97 12.75
CA ARG A 288 9.39 14.93 13.39
C ARG A 288 9.20 14.59 14.85
N SER A 289 9.80 15.38 15.72
CA SER A 289 9.69 15.23 17.18
C SER A 289 8.23 15.27 17.66
N GLU A 290 7.42 16.12 17.07
CA GLU A 290 5.99 16.24 17.39
C GLU A 290 5.22 14.96 17.07
N ARG A 291 5.46 14.35 15.88
CA ARG A 291 4.85 13.08 15.48
C ARG A 291 5.27 11.96 16.42
N PHE A 292 6.55 11.90 16.78
CA PHE A 292 7.05 10.91 17.72
C PHE A 292 6.39 11.03 19.08
N SER A 293 6.34 12.24 19.66
CA SER A 293 5.73 12.48 20.97
C SER A 293 4.26 12.09 20.98
N ALA A 294 3.49 12.49 19.94
CA ALA A 294 2.08 12.15 19.81
C ALA A 294 1.89 10.63 19.65
N THR A 295 2.72 9.95 18.85
CA THR A 295 2.67 8.48 18.70
C THR A 295 3.01 7.77 20.01
N ALA A 296 4.03 8.25 20.73
CA ALA A 296 4.44 7.69 22.04
C ALA A 296 3.32 7.81 23.06
N GLU A 297 2.59 8.94 23.11
CA GLU A 297 1.42 9.12 23.96
C GLU A 297 0.31 8.14 23.65
N VAL A 298 -0.03 7.96 22.37
CA VAL A 298 -1.00 6.96 21.93
C VAL A 298 -0.60 5.54 22.33
N LEU A 299 0.65 5.15 22.07
CA LEU A 299 1.17 3.84 22.46
C LEU A 299 1.16 3.64 23.99
N TRP A 300 1.46 4.70 24.75
CA TRP A 300 1.35 4.67 26.20
C TRP A 300 -0.08 4.39 26.66
N HIS A 301 -1.08 5.08 26.08
CA HIS A 301 -2.50 4.82 26.37
C HIS A 301 -2.88 3.39 26.03
N ILE A 302 -2.52 2.85 24.86
CA ILE A 302 -2.83 1.46 24.52
C ILE A 302 -2.21 0.49 25.53
N LYS A 303 -0.95 0.72 25.92
CA LYS A 303 -0.23 -0.14 26.87
C LYS A 303 -0.77 -0.14 28.29
N GLN A 304 -1.62 0.83 28.65
CA GLN A 304 -2.37 0.81 29.91
C GLN A 304 -3.48 -0.24 29.90
N HIS A 305 -3.98 -0.61 28.73
CA HIS A 305 -5.07 -1.58 28.56
C HIS A 305 -4.53 -2.98 28.21
N THR A 306 -3.59 -3.08 27.29
CA THR A 306 -3.04 -4.36 26.82
C THR A 306 -1.54 -4.29 26.54
N LYS A 307 -0.86 -5.45 26.69
CA LYS A 307 0.53 -5.64 26.30
C LYS A 307 0.67 -6.32 24.94
N LEU A 308 -0.42 -6.83 24.39
CA LEU A 308 -0.50 -7.55 23.12
C LEU A 308 -0.59 -6.56 21.97
N ILE A 309 0.53 -5.93 21.65
CA ILE A 309 0.60 -4.88 20.62
C ILE A 309 1.75 -5.18 19.64
N ALA A 310 1.45 -5.02 18.34
CA ALA A 310 2.43 -5.07 17.25
C ALA A 310 2.17 -4.01 16.21
N TRP A 311 3.19 -3.69 15.43
CA TRP A 311 3.14 -2.71 14.35
C TRP A 311 3.59 -3.35 13.04
N LEU A 312 2.79 -3.22 11.97
CA LEU A 312 3.15 -3.57 10.60
C LEU A 312 3.47 -2.30 9.81
N ASN A 313 4.68 -2.26 9.27
CA ASN A 313 5.15 -1.13 8.48
C ASN A 313 5.29 -1.54 7.00
N PRO A 314 4.58 -0.86 6.07
CA PRO A 314 4.66 -1.16 4.64
C PRO A 314 5.98 -0.74 3.99
N VAL A 315 6.77 0.10 4.66
CA VAL A 315 8.09 0.52 4.18
C VAL A 315 9.13 -0.50 4.65
N PRO A 316 10.04 -0.95 3.76
CA PRO A 316 11.11 -1.88 4.11
C PRO A 316 11.97 -1.39 5.29
N SER A 317 12.43 -2.33 6.12
CA SER A 317 13.15 -2.05 7.38
C SER A 317 14.41 -1.21 7.20
N GLU A 318 15.08 -1.35 6.05
CA GLU A 318 16.29 -0.57 5.71
C GLU A 318 16.02 0.95 5.65
N ARG A 319 14.78 1.32 5.36
CA ARG A 319 14.35 2.73 5.28
C ARG A 319 13.83 3.30 6.60
N TRP A 320 13.75 2.52 7.66
CA TRP A 320 13.33 3.03 8.97
C TRP A 320 14.42 3.85 9.64
N GLN A 321 15.68 3.56 9.31
CA GLN A 321 16.82 4.29 9.86
C GLN A 321 16.73 5.78 9.55
N GLY A 322 16.96 6.61 10.57
CA GLY A 322 16.89 8.06 10.42
C GLY A 322 15.49 8.64 10.38
N SER A 323 14.43 7.84 10.40
CA SER A 323 13.03 8.29 10.40
C SER A 323 12.37 8.18 11.79
N THR A 324 11.14 8.69 11.91
CA THR A 324 10.32 8.53 13.13
C THR A 324 10.01 7.05 13.41
N ALA A 325 9.87 6.20 12.39
CA ALA A 325 9.62 4.76 12.53
C ALA A 325 10.72 4.05 13.33
N GLN A 326 11.98 4.46 13.18
CA GLN A 326 13.08 3.92 13.98
C GLN A 326 12.85 4.07 15.49
N PHE A 327 12.39 5.24 15.92
CA PHE A 327 12.10 5.49 17.34
C PHE A 327 10.85 4.75 17.81
N ILE A 328 9.82 4.65 16.98
CA ILE A 328 8.60 3.89 17.28
C ILE A 328 8.94 2.40 17.45
N ALA A 329 9.85 1.85 16.65
CA ALA A 329 10.28 0.45 16.75
C ALA A 329 10.97 0.12 18.07
N HIS A 330 11.49 1.11 18.82
CA HIS A 330 11.97 0.92 20.19
C HIS A 330 10.83 0.90 21.23
N LEU A 331 9.68 1.44 20.88
CA LEU A 331 8.52 1.48 21.78
C LEU A 331 7.59 0.27 21.63
N VAL A 332 7.45 -0.25 20.41
CA VAL A 332 6.54 -1.36 20.07
C VAL A 332 7.22 -2.27 19.05
N PRO A 333 7.05 -3.62 19.17
CA PRO A 333 7.55 -4.54 18.16
C PRO A 333 7.01 -4.17 16.78
N MET A 334 7.91 -3.85 15.86
CA MET A 334 7.58 -3.42 14.50
C MET A 334 8.14 -4.43 13.50
N TYR A 335 7.31 -4.81 12.55
CA TYR A 335 7.61 -5.81 11.53
C TYR A 335 7.34 -5.26 10.13
N PRO A 336 8.08 -5.69 9.11
CA PRO A 336 7.81 -5.33 7.72
C PRO A 336 6.48 -5.92 7.26
N LEU A 337 5.84 -5.27 6.29
CA LEU A 337 4.60 -5.73 5.70
C LEU A 337 4.87 -6.79 4.63
N ASP A 338 5.25 -7.96 5.06
CA ASP A 338 5.45 -9.16 4.23
C ASP A 338 4.86 -10.41 4.95
N PRO A 339 4.83 -11.58 4.31
CA PRO A 339 4.27 -12.77 4.92
C PRO A 339 4.94 -13.16 6.24
N HIS A 340 6.24 -12.98 6.35
CA HIS A 340 6.98 -13.31 7.56
C HIS A 340 6.68 -12.31 8.69
N GLY A 341 6.70 -11.01 8.38
CA GLY A 341 6.39 -9.96 9.34
C GLY A 341 4.94 -10.02 9.84
N LEU A 342 3.96 -10.37 9.00
CA LEU A 342 2.58 -10.57 9.44
C LEU A 342 2.50 -11.73 10.45
N ASN A 343 3.16 -12.85 10.19
CA ASN A 343 3.17 -13.97 11.12
C ASN A 343 3.84 -13.63 12.45
N GLN A 344 4.96 -12.89 12.39
CA GLN A 344 5.65 -12.42 13.61
C GLN A 344 4.76 -11.45 14.40
N ALA A 345 4.08 -10.52 13.73
CA ALA A 345 3.16 -9.60 14.38
C ALA A 345 2.01 -10.34 15.06
N ILE A 346 1.40 -11.33 14.40
CA ILE A 346 0.33 -12.14 14.97
C ILE A 346 0.86 -12.99 16.15
N ALA A 347 2.05 -13.56 16.03
CA ALA A 347 2.66 -14.31 17.15
C ALA A 347 2.92 -13.41 18.38
N GLN A 348 3.25 -12.12 18.14
CA GLN A 348 3.49 -11.14 19.20
C GLN A 348 2.22 -10.74 19.96
N ILE A 349 1.07 -10.70 19.27
CA ILE A 349 -0.21 -10.26 19.85
C ILE A 349 -1.13 -11.40 20.25
N ARG A 350 -0.64 -12.62 20.19
CA ARG A 350 -1.37 -13.85 20.55
C ARG A 350 -1.47 -14.08 22.05
#